data_e2bc8daf9450b8f2552dc7c8865d1aee
#
_entry.id   e2bc8daf9450b8f2552dc7c8865d1aee
#
_cell.length_a   1.000
_cell.length_b   1.000
_cell.length_c   1.000
_cell.angle_alpha   90.00
_cell.angle_beta   90.00
_cell.angle_gamma   90.00
#
_symmetry.space_group_name_H-M   'P 1'
#
loop_
_entity.id
_entity.type
_entity.pdbx_description
1 polymer ?
#
loop_
_entity_poly.entity_id
_entity_poly.type
_entity_poly.pdbx_seq_one_letter_code
_entity_poly.pdbx_strand_id
1 'polypeptide(L)'
;MKKLILTTVLVIVTLFVSAQSFMVVTNVTKTADGEEAGIENITNRIGVGYQVNDNLIVGLQSAARDDGYDMFLRYLWQENIYVLLSMPTEEATDNMKIGIGFSLNISGDLYVEPNYNMPLSEDASGNRDGDFDLGLSYRF
;
A
#
# COMPACT_ATOMS: atom_id res chain seq x y z
N MET A 1 -16.90 -18.60 19.18
CA MET A 1 -16.52 -17.39 18.44
C MET A 1 -15.03 -17.34 18.16
N LYS A 2 -14.15 -17.37 19.14
CA LYS A 2 -12.68 -17.32 18.91
C LYS A 2 -12.15 -18.45 18.04
N LYS A 3 -12.67 -19.67 18.19
CA LYS A 3 -12.29 -20.83 17.36
C LYS A 3 -12.75 -20.70 15.90
N LEU A 4 -13.92 -20.12 15.68
CA LEU A 4 -14.45 -19.89 14.34
C LEU A 4 -13.61 -18.84 13.60
N ILE A 5 -13.24 -17.76 14.28
CA ILE A 5 -12.37 -16.72 13.74
C ILE A 5 -10.99 -17.29 13.39
N LEU A 6 -10.41 -18.08 14.31
CA LEU A 6 -9.11 -18.73 14.08
C LEU A 6 -9.15 -19.70 12.90
N THR A 7 -10.22 -20.49 12.78
CA THR A 7 -10.40 -21.42 11.66
C THR A 7 -10.59 -20.68 10.35
N THR A 8 -11.38 -19.61 10.35
CA THR A 8 -11.59 -18.77 9.15
C THR A 8 -10.29 -18.11 8.72
N VAL A 9 -9.52 -17.56 9.64
CA VAL A 9 -8.20 -16.99 9.37
C VAL A 9 -7.25 -18.05 8.82
N LEU A 10 -7.23 -19.25 9.41
CA LEU A 10 -6.38 -20.35 8.96
C LEU A 10 -6.77 -20.81 7.55
N VAL A 11 -8.06 -20.94 7.24
CA VAL A 11 -8.55 -21.30 5.90
C VAL A 11 -8.19 -20.20 4.87
N ILE A 12 -8.34 -18.95 5.25
CA ILE A 12 -7.93 -17.83 4.42
C ILE A 12 -6.42 -17.90 4.15
N VAL A 13 -5.60 -18.06 5.18
CA VAL A 13 -4.14 -18.20 5.04
C VAL A 13 -3.76 -19.40 4.18
N THR A 14 -4.42 -20.55 4.31
CA THR A 14 -4.12 -21.74 3.49
C THR A 14 -4.54 -21.58 2.02
N LEU A 15 -5.64 -20.90 1.74
CA LEU A 15 -6.03 -20.55 0.37
C LEU A 15 -5.01 -19.61 -0.29
N PHE A 16 -4.41 -18.79 0.51
CA PHE A 16 -3.41 -17.83 0.07
C PHE A 16 -2.02 -18.46 -0.18
N VAL A 17 -1.60 -19.42 0.57
CA VAL A 17 -0.31 -20.13 0.38
C VAL A 17 -0.27 -20.94 -0.93
N SER A 18 -1.42 -21.26 -1.51
CA SER A 18 -1.49 -22.00 -2.78
C SER A 18 -1.28 -21.13 -4.02
N ALA A 19 -1.33 -19.81 -3.90
CA ALA A 19 -1.15 -18.89 -5.00
C ALA A 19 0.06 -17.99 -4.70
N GLN A 20 1.09 -18.08 -5.50
CA GLN A 20 2.28 -17.22 -5.47
C GLN A 20 1.90 -15.78 -5.88
N SER A 21 1.03 -15.13 -5.11
CA SER A 21 0.38 -13.88 -5.52
C SER A 21 0.29 -12.87 -4.39
N PHE A 22 1.22 -12.93 -3.44
CA PHE A 22 1.28 -11.96 -2.33
C PHE A 22 2.39 -10.96 -2.52
N MET A 23 2.13 -9.75 -2.07
CA MET A 23 3.16 -8.77 -1.88
C MET A 23 3.06 -8.14 -0.49
N VAL A 24 4.19 -7.86 0.10
CA VAL A 24 4.32 -6.97 1.23
C VAL A 24 4.80 -5.63 0.71
N VAL A 25 4.14 -4.56 1.10
CA VAL A 25 4.51 -3.19 0.71
C VAL A 25 4.79 -2.38 1.95
N THR A 26 5.70 -1.44 1.81
CA THR A 26 5.93 -0.40 2.81
C THR A 26 6.25 0.90 2.11
N ASN A 27 5.87 2.03 2.69
CA ASN A 27 6.27 3.33 2.21
C ASN A 27 7.25 3.94 3.21
N VAL A 28 8.32 4.49 2.68
CA VAL A 28 9.29 5.24 3.49
C VAL A 28 8.68 6.61 3.79
N THR A 29 8.33 6.84 5.04
CA THR A 29 7.81 8.14 5.47
C THR A 29 8.95 9.14 5.62
N LYS A 30 8.69 10.40 5.29
CA LYS A 30 9.66 11.47 5.50
C LYS A 30 9.91 11.64 6.98
N THR A 31 11.17 11.79 7.35
CA THR A 31 11.58 12.17 8.68
C THR A 31 11.24 13.65 8.92
N ALA A 32 10.80 14.02 10.12
CA ALA A 32 10.64 15.41 10.47
C ALA A 32 12.01 16.14 10.46
N ASP A 33 12.00 17.43 10.17
CA ASP A 33 13.22 18.22 10.11
C ASP A 33 13.99 18.13 11.45
N GLY A 34 15.22 17.64 11.38
CA GLY A 34 16.11 17.48 12.54
C GLY A 34 16.07 16.11 13.22
N GLU A 35 15.28 15.17 12.76
CA GLU A 35 15.29 13.78 13.23
C GLU A 35 16.10 12.87 12.31
N GLU A 36 16.76 11.87 12.89
CA GLU A 36 17.45 10.85 12.09
C GLU A 36 16.43 9.85 11.52
N ALA A 37 16.62 9.46 10.26
CA ALA A 37 15.81 8.42 9.65
C ALA A 37 16.08 7.07 10.32
N GLY A 38 15.05 6.46 10.89
CA GLY A 38 15.10 5.16 11.56
C GLY A 38 14.29 4.08 10.86
N ILE A 39 14.36 2.89 11.40
CA ILE A 39 13.51 1.74 10.96
C ILE A 39 12.02 2.09 11.00
N GLU A 40 11.61 2.95 11.92
CA GLU A 40 10.24 3.42 12.08
C GLU A 40 9.71 4.08 10.81
N ASN A 41 10.55 4.82 10.09
CA ASN A 41 10.18 5.44 8.81
C ASN A 41 9.80 4.44 7.73
N ILE A 42 10.26 3.19 7.84
CA ILE A 42 9.97 2.10 6.90
C ILE A 42 8.79 1.27 7.39
N THR A 43 8.64 1.09 8.71
CA THR A 43 7.65 0.17 9.31
C THR A 43 6.31 0.81 9.60
N ASN A 44 6.22 2.14 9.64
CA ASN A 44 4.97 2.84 9.97
C ASN A 44 3.83 2.62 8.96
N ARG A 45 4.14 2.19 7.75
CA ARG A 45 3.18 1.95 6.68
C ARG A 45 3.41 0.61 6.01
N ILE A 46 3.22 -0.46 6.76
CA ILE A 46 3.28 -1.82 6.22
C ILE A 46 1.92 -2.22 5.69
N GLY A 47 1.91 -2.82 4.51
CA GLY A 47 0.72 -3.35 3.88
C GLY A 47 0.94 -4.73 3.29
N VAL A 48 -0.16 -5.41 3.05
CA VAL A 48 -0.18 -6.70 2.36
C VAL A 48 -1.13 -6.58 1.17
N GLY A 49 -0.67 -6.96 0.00
CA GLY A 49 -1.44 -7.02 -1.23
C GLY A 49 -1.62 -8.45 -1.72
N TYR A 50 -2.72 -8.68 -2.37
CA TYR A 50 -3.04 -9.91 -3.06
C TYR A 50 -3.27 -9.63 -4.54
N GLN A 51 -2.56 -10.34 -5.40
CA GLN A 51 -2.72 -10.25 -6.85
C GLN A 51 -3.93 -11.08 -7.28
N VAL A 52 -5.00 -10.39 -7.68
CA VAL A 52 -6.27 -11.00 -8.12
C VAL A 52 -6.14 -11.57 -9.53
N ASN A 53 -5.40 -10.87 -10.37
CA ASN A 53 -5.06 -11.29 -11.74
C ASN A 53 -3.75 -10.61 -12.17
N ASP A 54 -3.33 -10.84 -13.42
CA ASP A 54 -2.04 -10.34 -13.93
C ASP A 54 -1.87 -8.82 -13.84
N ASN A 55 -2.96 -8.07 -13.77
CA ASN A 55 -2.94 -6.61 -13.77
C ASN A 55 -3.49 -5.97 -12.49
N LEU A 56 -4.12 -6.73 -11.60
CA LEU A 56 -4.84 -6.16 -10.46
C LEU A 56 -4.36 -6.73 -9.14
N ILE A 57 -3.96 -5.84 -8.24
CA ILE A 57 -3.61 -6.14 -6.87
C ILE A 57 -4.54 -5.36 -5.95
N VAL A 58 -5.08 -6.01 -4.94
CA VAL A 58 -5.84 -5.39 -3.87
C VAL A 58 -5.16 -5.63 -2.54
N GLY A 59 -5.25 -4.70 -1.62
CA GLY A 59 -4.56 -4.86 -0.35
C GLY A 59 -5.04 -3.93 0.75
N LEU A 60 -4.42 -4.13 1.90
CA LEU A 60 -4.59 -3.31 3.09
C LEU A 60 -3.22 -2.84 3.56
N GLN A 61 -3.14 -1.62 4.00
CA GLN A 61 -1.93 -0.99 4.51
C GLN A 61 -2.26 -0.24 5.80
N SER A 62 -1.36 -0.24 6.77
CA SER A 62 -1.52 0.60 7.95
C SER A 62 -1.52 2.08 7.56
N ALA A 63 -2.46 2.85 8.09
CA ALA A 63 -2.50 4.29 7.88
C ALA A 63 -1.36 4.97 8.65
N ALA A 64 -0.81 6.05 8.07
CA ALA A 64 0.26 6.81 8.74
C ALA A 64 -0.25 7.67 9.91
N ARG A 65 -1.56 7.80 10.04
CA ARG A 65 -2.23 8.59 11.07
C ARG A 65 -3.21 7.68 11.79
N ASP A 66 -3.06 7.63 13.10
CA ASP A 66 -3.93 6.83 13.97
C ASP A 66 -3.93 5.32 13.68
N ASP A 67 -4.59 4.54 14.49
CA ASP A 67 -4.64 3.07 14.41
C ASP A 67 -5.53 2.53 13.27
N GLY A 68 -5.66 3.29 12.16
CA GLY A 68 -6.50 2.94 11.01
C GLY A 68 -5.77 2.13 9.95
N TYR A 69 -6.54 1.70 8.96
CA TYR A 69 -6.04 1.01 7.77
C TYR A 69 -6.54 1.72 6.52
N ASP A 70 -5.70 1.70 5.48
CA ASP A 70 -6.07 2.10 4.14
C ASP A 70 -6.25 0.86 3.26
N MET A 71 -7.32 0.79 2.52
CA MET A 71 -7.45 -0.16 1.43
C MET A 71 -6.75 0.43 0.20
N PHE A 72 -6.06 -0.41 -0.54
CA PHE A 72 -5.50 0.00 -1.82
C PHE A 72 -5.85 -0.96 -2.94
N LEU A 73 -5.99 -0.39 -4.12
CA LEU A 73 -6.14 -1.09 -5.38
C LEU A 73 -5.05 -0.61 -6.32
N ARG A 74 -4.26 -1.54 -6.84
CA ARG A 74 -3.15 -1.26 -7.74
C ARG A 74 -3.41 -1.92 -9.07
N TYR A 75 -3.44 -1.14 -10.13
CA TYR A 75 -3.54 -1.62 -11.49
C TYR A 75 -2.19 -1.53 -12.20
N LEU A 76 -1.68 -2.67 -12.64
CA LEU A 76 -0.42 -2.77 -13.37
C LEU A 76 -0.70 -2.47 -14.84
N TRP A 77 -0.37 -1.27 -15.28
CA TRP A 77 -0.57 -0.86 -16.67
C TRP A 77 0.49 -1.46 -17.60
N GLN A 78 1.74 -1.47 -17.14
CA GLN A 78 2.88 -2.10 -17.80
C GLN A 78 3.70 -2.84 -16.75
N GLU A 79 4.68 -3.61 -17.16
CA GLU A 79 5.51 -4.41 -16.24
C GLU A 79 6.05 -3.61 -15.05
N ASN A 80 6.38 -2.33 -15.29
CA ASN A 80 7.03 -1.46 -14.30
C ASN A 80 6.18 -0.25 -13.89
N ILE A 81 5.01 -0.04 -14.48
CA ILE A 81 4.16 1.13 -14.21
C ILE A 81 2.84 0.67 -13.62
N TYR A 82 2.43 1.28 -12.52
CA TYR A 82 1.15 1.00 -11.91
C TYR A 82 0.40 2.29 -11.56
N VAL A 83 -0.91 2.19 -11.57
CA VAL A 83 -1.83 3.18 -11.00
C VAL A 83 -2.33 2.65 -9.67
N LEU A 84 -2.34 3.51 -8.67
CA LEU A 84 -2.75 3.20 -7.30
C LEU A 84 -3.97 4.01 -6.95
N LEU A 85 -4.98 3.36 -6.40
CA LEU A 85 -6.10 3.98 -5.72
C LEU A 85 -6.05 3.56 -4.26
N SER A 86 -6.01 4.50 -3.35
CA SER A 86 -6.08 4.22 -1.92
C SER A 86 -7.23 4.95 -1.26
N MET A 87 -7.86 4.28 -0.31
CA MET A 87 -8.96 4.85 0.46
C MET A 87 -8.85 4.40 1.91
N PRO A 88 -8.99 5.32 2.87
CA PRO A 88 -9.12 4.96 4.27
C PRO A 88 -10.33 4.06 4.50
N THR A 89 -10.22 3.12 5.44
CA THR A 89 -11.37 2.29 5.84
C THR A 89 -12.42 3.08 6.62
N GLU A 90 -11.99 4.18 7.23
CA GLU A 90 -12.85 5.17 7.87
C GLU A 90 -12.89 6.44 7.01
N GLU A 91 -14.07 7.02 6.81
CA GLU A 91 -14.29 8.21 5.99
C GLU A 91 -13.74 8.09 4.55
N ALA A 92 -14.02 6.94 3.91
CA ALA A 92 -13.44 6.56 2.63
C ALA A 92 -13.63 7.59 1.51
N THR A 93 -14.74 8.32 1.51
CA THR A 93 -15.07 9.28 0.43
C THR A 93 -14.25 10.57 0.47
N ASP A 94 -13.81 11.01 1.65
CA ASP A 94 -13.20 12.32 1.83
C ASP A 94 -11.67 12.30 1.69
N ASN A 95 -11.06 11.12 1.86
CA ASN A 95 -9.61 10.96 1.88
C ASN A 95 -9.07 9.98 0.83
N MET A 96 -9.80 9.75 -0.24
CA MET A 96 -9.33 8.93 -1.36
C MET A 96 -8.15 9.59 -2.07
N LYS A 97 -7.15 8.78 -2.43
CA LYS A 97 -5.99 9.23 -3.20
C LYS A 97 -5.83 8.37 -4.46
N ILE A 98 -5.43 9.01 -5.53
CA ILE A 98 -4.98 8.34 -6.75
C ILE A 98 -3.48 8.58 -6.91
N GLY A 99 -2.76 7.57 -7.36
CA GLY A 99 -1.33 7.67 -7.58
C GLY A 99 -0.86 6.95 -8.82
N ILE A 100 0.33 7.28 -9.22
CA ILE A 100 1.10 6.58 -10.24
C ILE A 100 2.46 6.23 -9.68
N GLY A 101 2.96 5.04 -9.97
CA GLY A 101 4.25 4.60 -9.48
C GLY A 101 4.99 3.71 -10.47
N PHE A 102 6.26 3.52 -10.18
CA PHE A 102 7.15 2.65 -10.91
C PHE A 102 7.66 1.55 -9.98
N SER A 103 7.70 0.32 -10.47
CA SER A 103 8.30 -0.81 -9.76
C SER A 103 9.66 -1.10 -10.36
N LEU A 104 10.72 -0.80 -9.64
CA LEU A 104 12.10 -1.05 -10.06
C LEU A 104 12.64 -2.25 -9.30
N ASN A 105 12.89 -3.35 -10.00
CA ASN A 105 13.47 -4.54 -9.38
C ASN A 105 14.92 -4.27 -8.97
N ILE A 106 15.22 -4.52 -7.69
CA ILE A 106 16.60 -4.38 -7.17
C ILE A 106 17.28 -5.73 -7.12
N SER A 107 16.63 -6.74 -6.59
CA SER A 107 17.21 -8.07 -6.41
C SER A 107 16.10 -9.10 -6.14
N GLY A 108 16.06 -10.17 -6.91
CA GLY A 108 15.05 -11.22 -6.76
C GLY A 108 13.62 -10.65 -6.81
N ASP A 109 12.89 -10.80 -5.74
CA ASP A 109 11.50 -10.35 -5.61
C ASP A 109 11.35 -9.01 -4.85
N LEU A 110 12.45 -8.30 -4.64
CA LEU A 110 12.49 -7.00 -3.98
C LEU A 110 12.46 -5.85 -5.00
N TYR A 111 11.55 -4.91 -4.79
CA TYR A 111 11.33 -3.75 -5.64
C TYR A 111 11.40 -2.45 -4.85
N VAL A 112 11.97 -1.42 -5.46
CA VAL A 112 11.82 -0.02 -5.03
C VAL A 112 10.74 0.62 -5.89
N GLU A 113 9.84 1.34 -5.26
CA GLU A 113 8.63 1.85 -5.87
C GLU A 113 8.44 3.35 -5.61
N PRO A 114 9.17 4.21 -6.34
CA PRO A 114 8.85 5.63 -6.32
C PRO A 114 7.45 5.85 -6.88
N ASN A 115 6.65 6.64 -6.17
CA ASN A 115 5.29 6.93 -6.56
C ASN A 115 4.88 8.36 -6.19
N TYR A 116 3.91 8.87 -6.92
CA TYR A 116 3.30 10.16 -6.68
C TYR A 116 1.81 9.96 -6.43
N ASN A 117 1.33 10.45 -5.31
CA ASN A 117 -0.06 10.32 -4.88
C ASN A 117 -0.71 11.69 -4.77
N MET A 118 -1.94 11.80 -5.21
CA MET A 118 -2.73 13.03 -5.17
C MET A 118 -4.10 12.75 -4.55
N PRO A 119 -4.57 13.57 -3.61
CA PRO A 119 -5.93 13.44 -3.10
C PRO A 119 -6.96 13.70 -4.20
N LEU A 120 -8.07 12.96 -4.19
CA LEU A 120 -9.19 13.17 -5.10
C LEU A 120 -10.06 14.34 -4.65
N SER A 121 -10.14 14.61 -3.35
CA SER A 121 -10.82 15.78 -2.80
C SER A 121 -9.89 17.00 -2.76
N GLU A 122 -10.49 18.15 -2.91
CA GLU A 122 -9.81 19.44 -2.77
C GLU A 122 -9.73 19.84 -1.29
N ASP A 123 -8.67 20.55 -0.93
CA ASP A 123 -8.55 21.17 0.37
C ASP A 123 -9.49 22.38 0.51
N ALA A 124 -9.52 23.02 1.68
CA ALA A 124 -10.35 24.20 1.95
C ALA A 124 -10.00 25.42 1.04
N SER A 125 -8.86 25.38 0.37
CA SER A 125 -8.40 26.42 -0.57
C SER A 125 -8.66 26.05 -2.04
N GLY A 126 -9.26 24.87 -2.31
CA GLY A 126 -9.51 24.38 -3.67
C GLY A 126 -8.29 23.77 -4.35
N ASN A 127 -7.24 23.45 -3.60
CA ASN A 127 -6.02 22.83 -4.11
C ASN A 127 -5.99 21.33 -3.87
N ARG A 128 -5.22 20.61 -4.70
CA ARG A 128 -4.92 19.19 -4.56
C ARG A 128 -3.42 19.02 -4.53
N ASP A 129 -2.86 19.08 -3.32
CA ASP A 129 -1.42 18.91 -3.14
C ASP A 129 -1.09 17.42 -3.13
N GLY A 130 -0.28 17.00 -4.09
CA GLY A 130 0.20 15.63 -4.18
C GLY A 130 1.50 15.44 -3.42
N ASP A 131 1.73 14.19 -3.01
CA ASP A 131 2.93 13.76 -2.30
C ASP A 131 3.74 12.78 -3.14
N PHE A 132 5.05 12.96 -3.09
CA PHE A 132 5.99 11.99 -3.62
C PHE A 132 6.44 11.04 -2.50
N ASP A 133 6.20 9.75 -2.70
CA ASP A 133 6.57 8.70 -1.76
C ASP A 133 7.56 7.72 -2.38
N LEU A 134 8.37 7.11 -1.55
CA LEU A 134 9.23 6.01 -1.91
C LEU A 134 8.74 4.74 -1.23
N GLY A 135 8.28 3.79 -2.00
CA GLY A 135 7.85 2.48 -1.52
C GLY A 135 8.94 1.42 -1.65
N LEU A 136 8.79 0.38 -0.86
CA LEU A 136 9.48 -0.89 -1.02
C LEU A 136 8.42 -1.99 -1.10
N SER A 137 8.60 -2.96 -1.98
CA SER A 137 7.73 -4.13 -2.03
C SER A 137 8.52 -5.42 -2.22
N TYR A 138 8.02 -6.46 -1.58
CA TYR A 138 8.50 -7.83 -1.77
C TYR A 138 7.34 -8.67 -2.30
N ARG A 139 7.56 -9.37 -3.40
CA ARG A 139 6.56 -10.21 -4.08
C ARG A 139 6.91 -11.67 -3.88
N PHE A 140 5.91 -12.45 -3.43
CA PHE A 140 6.07 -13.90 -3.21
C PHE A 140 5.61 -14.69 -4.41
#